data_57065114b52dae6af3ed97959d9a8db9
#
_entry.id   57065114b52dae6af3ed97959d9a8db9
#
_cell.length_a   1.000
_cell.length_b   1.000
_cell.length_c   1.000
_cell.angle_alpha   90.00
_cell.angle_beta   90.00
_cell.angle_gamma   90.00
#
_symmetry.space_group_name_H-M   'P 1'
#
loop_
_entity.id
_entity.type
_entity.pdbx_description
1 polymer ?
#
loop_
_entity_poly.entity_id
_entity_poly.type
_entity_poly.pdbx_seq_one_letter_code
_entity_poly.pdbx_strand_id
1 'polypeptide(L)'
;MRLLLIEDDPTLGEGLRDFLRADGHRVDWRTRVADTLTLRDEPYDAWLVDWHLPDGSGVDWLKARRARGDPTPALLLTARDRVDDRIAGLDAGADDYLVKPFAPEELAARLRAVSRRSGAGAAQARKVFGDVTVDLAARTASVGGSRVELTAREWTLLEAMVLRAGRIVPKAELEKLVLGFDSIVASNALEVHVSALRRKLGRDLIETVRGLGYRVEDKPS
;
A
#
# COMPACT_ATOMS: atom_id res chain seq x y z
N MET A 1 -2.82 4.44 -4.87
CA MET A 1 -1.96 4.12 -6.03
C MET A 1 -2.79 3.44 -7.11
N ARG A 2 -2.37 3.53 -8.37
CA ARG A 2 -2.88 2.70 -9.46
C ARG A 2 -1.95 1.52 -9.67
N LEU A 3 -2.47 0.32 -9.52
CA LEU A 3 -1.69 -0.92 -9.54
C LEU A 3 -2.11 -1.78 -10.73
N LEU A 4 -1.14 -2.39 -11.39
CA LEU A 4 -1.38 -3.50 -12.31
C LEU A 4 -1.06 -4.79 -11.57
N LEU A 5 -2.04 -5.69 -11.49
CA LEU A 5 -1.89 -7.05 -10.99
C LEU A 5 -1.98 -8.01 -12.17
N ILE A 6 -0.95 -8.84 -12.38
CA ILE A 6 -0.96 -9.92 -13.36
C ILE A 6 -0.84 -11.23 -12.58
N GLU A 7 -1.94 -11.95 -12.47
CA GLU A 7 -2.09 -13.16 -11.67
C GLU A 7 -3.17 -14.05 -12.30
N ASP A 8 -2.85 -15.28 -12.63
CA ASP A 8 -3.75 -16.20 -13.33
C ASP A 8 -4.63 -17.04 -12.39
N ASP A 9 -4.21 -17.22 -11.13
CA ASP A 9 -5.05 -17.86 -10.11
C ASP A 9 -6.22 -16.95 -9.75
N PRO A 10 -7.49 -17.35 -10.05
CA PRO A 10 -8.63 -16.50 -9.80
C PRO A 10 -8.87 -16.25 -8.30
N THR A 11 -8.58 -17.23 -7.45
CA THR A 11 -8.80 -17.12 -6.01
C THR A 11 -7.83 -16.11 -5.39
N LEU A 12 -6.54 -16.22 -5.77
CA LEU A 12 -5.52 -15.30 -5.30
C LEU A 12 -5.71 -13.89 -5.91
N GLY A 13 -5.96 -13.83 -7.23
CA GLY A 13 -6.14 -12.56 -7.93
C GLY A 13 -7.34 -11.75 -7.44
N GLU A 14 -8.49 -12.41 -7.20
CA GLU A 14 -9.67 -11.75 -6.60
C GLU A 14 -9.38 -11.29 -5.17
N GLY A 15 -8.80 -12.15 -4.35
CA GLY A 15 -8.47 -11.81 -2.97
C GLY A 15 -7.52 -10.63 -2.87
N LEU A 16 -6.45 -10.61 -3.69
CA LEU A 16 -5.49 -9.52 -3.73
C LEU A 16 -6.11 -8.22 -4.24
N ARG A 17 -6.90 -8.31 -5.33
CA ARG A 17 -7.61 -7.13 -5.87
C ARG A 17 -8.49 -6.49 -4.82
N ASP A 18 -9.29 -7.30 -4.11
CA ASP A 18 -10.26 -6.80 -3.14
C ASP A 18 -9.56 -6.25 -1.89
N PHE A 19 -8.50 -6.91 -1.42
CA PHE A 19 -7.66 -6.43 -0.33
C PHE A 19 -7.02 -5.07 -0.68
N LEU A 20 -6.37 -4.97 -1.83
CA LEU A 20 -5.71 -3.74 -2.26
C LEU A 20 -6.71 -2.59 -2.53
N ARG A 21 -7.91 -2.90 -3.03
CA ARG A 21 -8.99 -1.91 -3.18
C ARG A 21 -9.52 -1.43 -1.84
N ALA A 22 -9.65 -2.32 -0.86
CA ALA A 22 -10.02 -1.95 0.50
C ALA A 22 -8.97 -1.04 1.14
N ASP A 23 -7.67 -1.25 0.80
CA ASP A 23 -6.55 -0.39 1.21
C ASP A 23 -6.46 0.94 0.42
N GLY A 24 -7.44 1.23 -0.45
CA GLY A 24 -7.57 2.50 -1.16
C GLY A 24 -6.82 2.58 -2.51
N HIS A 25 -6.37 1.46 -3.05
CA HIS A 25 -5.71 1.40 -4.35
C HIS A 25 -6.71 1.19 -5.50
N ARG A 26 -6.35 1.66 -6.70
CA ARG A 26 -7.04 1.30 -7.94
C ARG A 26 -6.27 0.13 -8.55
N VAL A 27 -6.94 -1.01 -8.75
CA VAL A 27 -6.30 -2.23 -9.23
C VAL A 27 -6.89 -2.64 -10.57
N ASP A 28 -6.05 -2.68 -11.58
CA ASP A 28 -6.31 -3.29 -12.88
C ASP A 28 -5.74 -4.72 -12.83
N TRP A 29 -6.61 -5.72 -12.77
CA TRP A 29 -6.21 -7.12 -12.72
C TRP A 29 -6.29 -7.75 -14.12
N ARG A 30 -5.26 -8.51 -14.48
CA ARG A 30 -5.13 -9.27 -15.72
C ARG A 30 -4.66 -10.70 -15.38
N THR A 31 -5.12 -11.66 -16.17
CA THR A 31 -4.79 -13.09 -15.97
C THR A 31 -3.74 -13.58 -16.95
N ARG A 32 -3.33 -12.76 -17.93
CA ARG A 32 -2.38 -13.11 -18.98
C ARG A 32 -1.50 -11.92 -19.33
N VAL A 33 -0.29 -12.21 -19.82
CA VAL A 33 0.61 -11.19 -20.37
C VAL A 33 -0.04 -10.47 -21.56
N ALA A 34 -0.70 -11.21 -22.45
CA ALA A 34 -1.36 -10.66 -23.64
C ALA A 34 -2.40 -9.59 -23.29
N ASP A 35 -3.10 -9.72 -22.17
CA ASP A 35 -4.11 -8.76 -21.73
C ASP A 35 -3.52 -7.41 -21.36
N THR A 36 -2.20 -7.35 -21.11
CA THR A 36 -1.49 -6.10 -20.80
C THR A 36 -1.25 -5.23 -22.05
N LEU A 37 -1.32 -5.81 -23.24
CA LEU A 37 -1.14 -5.08 -24.51
C LEU A 37 -2.28 -4.11 -24.79
N THR A 38 -3.45 -4.34 -24.21
CA THR A 38 -4.65 -3.52 -24.35
C THR A 38 -4.75 -2.41 -23.31
N LEU A 39 -3.81 -2.37 -22.37
CA LEU A 39 -3.79 -1.35 -21.33
C LEU A 39 -3.44 -0.01 -21.95
N ARG A 40 -4.22 1.01 -21.59
CA ARG A 40 -3.95 2.39 -22.01
C ARG A 40 -2.61 2.84 -21.45
N ASP A 41 -1.96 3.80 -22.13
CA ASP A 41 -0.66 4.40 -21.73
C ASP A 41 -0.73 5.23 -20.44
N GLU A 42 -1.74 4.99 -19.59
CA GLU A 42 -1.81 5.61 -18.28
C GLU A 42 -0.79 4.96 -17.34
N PRO A 43 0.04 5.75 -16.66
CA PRO A 43 1.09 5.22 -15.80
C PRO A 43 0.51 4.44 -14.62
N TYR A 44 1.17 3.35 -14.27
CA TYR A 44 0.97 2.63 -13.02
C TYR A 44 1.99 3.09 -12.00
N ASP A 45 1.59 3.10 -10.73
CA ASP A 45 2.48 3.42 -9.61
C ASP A 45 3.33 2.20 -9.22
N ALA A 46 2.82 0.99 -9.44
CA ALA A 46 3.56 -0.26 -9.28
C ALA A 46 2.90 -1.42 -10.02
N TRP A 47 3.69 -2.45 -10.28
CA TRP A 47 3.27 -3.73 -10.83
C TRP A 47 3.43 -4.85 -9.82
N LEU A 48 2.41 -5.72 -9.73
CA LEU A 48 2.41 -6.99 -9.04
C LEU A 48 2.31 -8.06 -10.10
N VAL A 49 3.34 -8.88 -10.27
CA VAL A 49 3.43 -9.77 -11.43
C VAL A 49 3.75 -11.18 -10.98
N ASP A 50 2.87 -12.12 -11.30
CA ASP A 50 3.19 -13.54 -11.11
C ASP A 50 4.31 -13.95 -12.05
N TRP A 51 5.20 -14.77 -11.54
CA TRP A 51 6.29 -15.36 -12.29
C TRP A 51 5.79 -16.23 -13.45
N HIS A 52 4.81 -17.11 -13.16
CA HIS A 52 4.27 -18.06 -14.11
C HIS A 52 2.86 -17.64 -14.53
N LEU A 53 2.71 -17.39 -15.81
CA LEU A 53 1.43 -17.03 -16.42
C LEU A 53 1.12 -18.01 -17.55
N PRO A 54 -0.14 -18.26 -17.89
CA PRO A 54 -0.54 -19.29 -18.86
C PRO A 54 0.01 -19.05 -20.29
N ASP A 55 0.36 -17.81 -20.60
CA ASP A 55 0.83 -17.40 -21.93
C ASP A 55 2.28 -16.89 -21.92
N GLY A 56 3.01 -17.06 -20.80
CA GLY A 56 4.41 -16.67 -20.73
C GLY A 56 4.97 -16.49 -19.32
N SER A 57 6.16 -15.92 -19.26
CA SER A 57 6.83 -15.59 -18.00
C SER A 57 6.62 -14.11 -17.63
N GLY A 58 6.15 -13.85 -16.40
CA GLY A 58 6.08 -12.50 -15.87
C GLY A 58 7.46 -11.84 -15.79
N VAL A 59 8.51 -12.64 -15.59
CA VAL A 59 9.90 -12.14 -15.59
C VAL A 59 10.31 -11.64 -16.99
N ASP A 60 9.97 -12.39 -18.05
CA ASP A 60 10.29 -11.96 -19.41
C ASP A 60 9.47 -10.74 -19.83
N TRP A 61 8.22 -10.67 -19.39
CA TRP A 61 7.42 -9.47 -19.55
C TRP A 61 8.08 -8.26 -18.86
N LEU A 62 8.55 -8.41 -17.65
CA LEU A 62 9.24 -7.35 -16.90
C LEU A 62 10.53 -6.93 -17.61
N LYS A 63 11.36 -7.88 -18.06
CA LYS A 63 12.57 -7.59 -18.86
C LYS A 63 12.24 -6.76 -20.09
N ALA A 64 11.17 -7.11 -20.82
CA ALA A 64 10.75 -6.38 -22.00
C ALA A 64 10.30 -4.94 -21.67
N ARG A 65 9.68 -4.71 -20.51
CA ARG A 65 9.33 -3.36 -20.03
C ARG A 65 10.58 -2.57 -19.65
N ARG A 66 11.51 -3.18 -18.91
CA ARG A 66 12.79 -2.55 -18.56
C ARG A 66 13.64 -2.19 -19.78
N ALA A 67 13.67 -3.05 -20.80
CA ALA A 67 14.36 -2.77 -22.05
C ALA A 67 13.80 -1.55 -22.80
N ARG A 68 12.55 -1.17 -22.55
CA ARG A 68 11.91 0.06 -23.08
C ARG A 68 12.12 1.28 -22.17
N GLY A 69 12.89 1.14 -21.08
CA GLY A 69 13.16 2.22 -20.15
C GLY A 69 12.04 2.49 -19.16
N ASP A 70 11.06 1.58 -19.01
CA ASP A 70 9.96 1.77 -18.05
C ASP A 70 10.46 1.58 -16.62
N PRO A 71 10.46 2.61 -15.76
CA PRO A 71 10.99 2.56 -14.40
C PRO A 71 9.94 2.15 -13.37
N THR A 72 8.73 1.80 -13.78
CA THR A 72 7.63 1.48 -12.86
C THR A 72 8.05 0.39 -11.88
N PRO A 73 7.90 0.59 -10.56
CA PRO A 73 8.25 -0.40 -9.55
C PRO A 73 7.55 -1.72 -9.78
N ALA A 74 8.28 -2.83 -9.64
CA ALA A 74 7.75 -4.17 -9.86
C ALA A 74 8.05 -5.10 -8.69
N LEU A 75 7.01 -5.73 -8.17
CA LEU A 75 7.07 -6.80 -7.18
C LEU A 75 6.69 -8.11 -7.87
N LEU A 76 7.61 -9.07 -7.90
CA LEU A 76 7.33 -10.41 -8.43
C LEU A 76 6.66 -11.28 -7.37
N LEU A 77 5.62 -12.00 -7.78
CA LEU A 77 4.96 -13.03 -6.98
C LEU A 77 5.44 -14.39 -7.49
N THR A 78 5.91 -15.27 -6.61
CA THR A 78 6.52 -16.54 -7.06
C THR A 78 6.23 -17.66 -6.09
N ALA A 79 6.02 -18.88 -6.61
CA ALA A 79 5.98 -20.11 -5.81
C ALA A 79 7.39 -20.66 -5.53
N ARG A 80 8.44 -20.04 -6.06
CA ARG A 80 9.81 -20.50 -5.96
C ARG A 80 10.58 -19.75 -4.90
N ASP A 81 11.19 -20.48 -3.98
CA ASP A 81 12.03 -19.94 -2.90
C ASP A 81 13.54 -20.13 -3.16
N ARG A 82 13.93 -20.77 -4.28
CA ARG A 82 15.33 -21.03 -4.60
C ARG A 82 16.09 -19.73 -4.84
N VAL A 83 17.33 -19.72 -4.37
CA VAL A 83 18.23 -18.55 -4.47
C VAL A 83 18.44 -18.14 -5.93
N ASP A 84 18.60 -19.12 -6.85
CA ASP A 84 18.81 -18.86 -8.28
C ASP A 84 17.62 -18.15 -8.93
N ASP A 85 16.39 -18.52 -8.56
CA ASP A 85 15.17 -17.87 -9.06
C ASP A 85 15.06 -16.42 -8.56
N ARG A 86 15.45 -16.17 -7.30
CA ARG A 86 15.49 -14.81 -6.72
C ARG A 86 16.49 -13.92 -7.45
N ILE A 87 17.68 -14.44 -7.75
CA ILE A 87 18.70 -13.71 -8.51
C ILE A 87 18.15 -13.39 -9.90
N ALA A 88 17.57 -14.37 -10.61
CA ALA A 88 17.01 -14.17 -11.94
C ALA A 88 15.89 -13.12 -11.98
N GLY A 89 15.05 -13.05 -10.94
CA GLY A 89 14.00 -12.04 -10.81
C GLY A 89 14.54 -10.62 -10.60
N LEU A 90 15.54 -10.47 -9.74
CA LEU A 90 16.20 -9.18 -9.50
C LEU A 90 17.00 -8.72 -10.73
N ASP A 91 17.72 -9.63 -11.38
CA ASP A 91 18.46 -9.35 -12.64
C ASP A 91 17.50 -8.97 -13.79
N ALA A 92 16.25 -9.40 -13.73
CA ALA A 92 15.20 -8.98 -14.65
C ALA A 92 14.72 -7.54 -14.42
N GLY A 93 15.19 -6.88 -13.35
CA GLY A 93 14.82 -5.53 -12.97
C GLY A 93 13.61 -5.45 -12.04
N ALA A 94 13.28 -6.52 -11.31
CA ALA A 94 12.32 -6.44 -10.22
C ALA A 94 12.92 -5.67 -9.03
N ASP A 95 12.09 -4.89 -8.34
CA ASP A 95 12.50 -4.12 -7.17
C ASP A 95 12.42 -4.94 -5.89
N ASP A 96 11.56 -5.97 -5.85
CA ASP A 96 11.46 -6.97 -4.79
C ASP A 96 10.70 -8.20 -5.30
N TYR A 97 10.65 -9.26 -4.49
CA TYR A 97 9.86 -10.46 -4.77
C TYR A 97 9.14 -10.93 -3.51
N LEU A 98 8.06 -11.70 -3.68
CA LEU A 98 7.27 -12.25 -2.60
C LEU A 98 6.93 -13.71 -2.90
N VAL A 99 7.30 -14.60 -1.95
CA VAL A 99 7.11 -16.05 -2.12
C VAL A 99 5.73 -16.47 -1.67
N LYS A 100 5.00 -17.18 -2.52
CA LYS A 100 3.69 -17.78 -2.22
C LYS A 100 3.88 -19.06 -1.35
N PRO A 101 3.04 -19.30 -0.31
CA PRO A 101 1.96 -18.44 0.16
C PRO A 101 2.45 -17.29 1.05
N PHE A 102 1.78 -16.15 1.00
CA PHE A 102 2.11 -14.96 1.78
C PHE A 102 0.87 -14.33 2.41
N ALA A 103 1.07 -13.55 3.47
CA ALA A 103 0.02 -12.73 4.05
C ALA A 103 -0.22 -11.47 3.21
N PRO A 104 -1.49 -11.04 2.99
CA PRO A 104 -1.78 -9.79 2.27
C PRO A 104 -1.10 -8.56 2.87
N GLU A 105 -0.90 -8.54 4.17
CA GLU A 105 -0.20 -7.48 4.91
C GLU A 105 1.29 -7.41 4.54
N GLU A 106 1.94 -8.56 4.28
CA GLU A 106 3.32 -8.61 3.80
C GLU A 106 3.42 -8.03 2.39
N LEU A 107 2.50 -8.41 1.48
CA LEU A 107 2.42 -7.82 0.15
C LEU A 107 2.29 -6.29 0.24
N ALA A 108 1.37 -5.78 1.06
CA ALA A 108 1.18 -4.34 1.23
C ALA A 108 2.44 -3.64 1.76
N ALA A 109 3.15 -4.26 2.71
CA ALA A 109 4.41 -3.72 3.23
C ALA A 109 5.50 -3.63 2.16
N ARG A 110 5.67 -4.69 1.35
CA ARG A 110 6.63 -4.73 0.26
C ARG A 110 6.27 -3.77 -0.87
N LEU A 111 4.98 -3.70 -1.23
CA LEU A 111 4.48 -2.75 -2.23
C LEU A 111 4.82 -1.31 -1.84
N ARG A 112 4.60 -0.93 -0.57
CA ARG A 112 5.03 0.38 -0.07
C ARG A 112 6.54 0.58 -0.16
N ALA A 113 7.33 -0.45 0.11
CA ALA A 113 8.79 -0.38 0.07
C ALA A 113 9.32 -0.17 -1.36
N VAL A 114 8.79 -0.88 -2.36
CA VAL A 114 9.22 -0.74 -3.76
C VAL A 114 8.75 0.58 -4.37
N SER A 115 7.51 1.00 -4.10
CA SER A 115 6.96 2.28 -4.58
C SER A 115 7.73 3.49 -4.04
N ARG A 116 8.36 3.38 -2.88
CA ARG A 116 9.21 4.42 -2.29
C ARG A 116 10.48 4.69 -3.09
N ARG A 117 11.07 3.67 -3.72
CA ARG A 117 12.36 3.76 -4.44
C ARG A 117 12.25 4.50 -5.78
N SER A 118 11.07 4.54 -6.38
CA SER A 118 10.86 5.03 -7.75
C SER A 118 10.65 6.52 -7.90
N GLY A 119 10.84 7.33 -6.85
CA GLY A 119 10.65 8.78 -6.94
C GLY A 119 9.21 9.25 -7.29
N ALA A 120 8.48 8.49 -8.10
CA ALA A 120 7.06 8.74 -8.39
C ALA A 120 6.17 8.54 -7.16
N GLY A 121 6.55 7.58 -6.28
CA GLY A 121 5.87 7.36 -5.00
C GLY A 121 6.14 8.45 -3.96
N ALA A 122 7.23 9.21 -4.08
CA ALA A 122 7.58 10.21 -3.07
C ALA A 122 6.58 11.38 -3.03
N ALA A 123 6.09 11.84 -4.17
CA ALA A 123 5.11 12.92 -4.23
C ALA A 123 3.70 12.43 -3.77
N GLN A 124 3.34 11.19 -4.09
CA GLN A 124 2.05 10.60 -3.67
C GLN A 124 2.08 10.06 -2.24
N ALA A 125 3.26 9.66 -1.74
CA ALA A 125 3.43 9.24 -0.36
C ALA A 125 3.35 10.41 0.62
N ARG A 126 3.62 11.64 0.16
CA ARG A 126 3.53 12.85 0.98
C ARG A 126 2.14 13.45 0.86
N LYS A 127 1.41 13.43 1.96
CA LYS A 127 0.08 14.05 2.09
C LYS A 127 0.17 15.28 2.96
N VAL A 128 -0.49 16.35 2.54
CA VAL A 128 -0.52 17.63 3.26
C VAL A 128 -1.96 17.94 3.66
N PHE A 129 -2.16 18.24 4.93
CA PHE A 129 -3.46 18.55 5.54
C PHE A 129 -3.29 19.83 6.36
N GLY A 130 -3.47 21.00 5.75
CA GLY A 130 -3.12 22.26 6.37
C GLY A 130 -1.65 22.30 6.76
N ASP A 131 -1.34 22.53 8.04
CA ASP A 131 0.02 22.56 8.55
C ASP A 131 0.63 21.18 8.78
N VAL A 132 -0.16 20.12 8.67
CA VAL A 132 0.31 18.74 8.88
C VAL A 132 0.79 18.13 7.58
N THR A 133 2.02 17.66 7.56
CA THR A 133 2.56 16.86 6.46
C THR A 133 2.83 15.44 6.97
N VAL A 134 2.29 14.45 6.26
CA VAL A 134 2.51 13.02 6.53
C VAL A 134 3.23 12.41 5.34
N ASP A 135 4.42 11.90 5.58
CA ASP A 135 5.20 11.14 4.61
C ASP A 135 5.04 9.64 4.92
N LEU A 136 4.16 8.99 4.18
CA LEU A 136 3.85 7.56 4.33
C LEU A 136 5.06 6.69 3.96
N ALA A 137 5.91 7.16 3.06
CA ALA A 137 7.09 6.45 2.62
C ALA A 137 8.19 6.49 3.68
N ALA A 138 8.49 7.67 4.21
CA ALA A 138 9.49 7.86 5.26
C ALA A 138 8.96 7.48 6.65
N ARG A 139 7.65 7.22 6.81
CA ARG A 139 6.96 7.04 8.09
C ARG A 139 7.23 8.19 9.05
N THR A 140 7.08 9.42 8.53
CA THR A 140 7.29 10.63 9.33
C THR A 140 6.07 11.55 9.23
N ALA A 141 5.82 12.29 10.30
CA ALA A 141 4.83 13.34 10.34
C ALA A 141 5.47 14.64 10.85
N SER A 142 4.99 15.77 10.36
CA SER A 142 5.42 17.10 10.80
C SER A 142 4.24 18.06 10.86
N VAL A 143 4.34 19.06 11.73
CA VAL A 143 3.37 20.15 11.88
C VAL A 143 4.14 21.46 11.73
N GLY A 144 3.75 22.31 10.80
CA GLY A 144 4.47 23.56 10.51
C GLY A 144 5.94 23.33 10.18
N GLY A 145 6.29 22.20 9.55
CA GLY A 145 7.68 21.81 9.23
C GLY A 145 8.45 21.14 10.39
N SER A 146 7.93 21.15 11.62
CA SER A 146 8.57 20.52 12.77
C SER A 146 8.17 19.05 12.86
N ARG A 147 9.16 18.14 12.91
CA ARG A 147 8.92 16.69 13.00
C ARG A 147 8.23 16.32 14.31
N VAL A 148 7.23 15.43 14.20
CA VAL A 148 6.47 14.90 15.32
C VAL A 148 6.76 13.41 15.47
N GLU A 149 7.12 12.98 16.68
CA GLU A 149 7.35 11.58 16.97
C GLU A 149 6.05 10.86 17.29
N LEU A 150 5.78 9.78 16.56
CA LEU A 150 4.63 8.91 16.75
C LEU A 150 5.11 7.53 17.19
N THR A 151 4.37 6.93 18.12
CA THR A 151 4.55 5.51 18.46
C THR A 151 4.12 4.63 17.29
N ALA A 152 4.53 3.35 17.30
CA ALA A 152 4.16 2.41 16.24
C ALA A 152 2.63 2.30 16.07
N ARG A 153 1.87 2.28 17.17
CA ARG A 153 0.39 2.21 17.16
C ARG A 153 -0.26 3.49 16.63
N GLU A 154 0.25 4.66 17.06
CA GLU A 154 -0.20 5.95 16.54
C GLU A 154 0.07 6.05 15.04
N TRP A 155 1.24 5.58 14.58
CA TRP A 155 1.57 5.55 13.17
C TRP A 155 0.62 4.66 12.38
N THR A 156 0.35 3.43 12.84
CA THR A 156 -0.56 2.50 12.17
C THR A 156 -1.96 3.10 12.00
N LEU A 157 -2.47 3.78 13.02
CA LEU A 157 -3.77 4.47 12.94
C LEU A 157 -3.75 5.63 11.96
N LEU A 158 -2.72 6.48 12.04
CA LEU A 158 -2.58 7.62 11.14
C LEU A 158 -2.49 7.17 9.69
N GLU A 159 -1.65 6.18 9.39
CA GLU A 159 -1.47 5.60 8.07
C GLU A 159 -2.79 5.06 7.49
N ALA A 160 -3.54 4.28 8.29
CA ALA A 160 -4.83 3.72 7.86
C ALA A 160 -5.87 4.78 7.49
N MET A 161 -5.89 5.91 8.22
CA MET A 161 -6.80 7.01 7.95
C MET A 161 -6.32 7.90 6.80
N VAL A 162 -5.02 8.16 6.70
CA VAL A 162 -4.42 9.02 5.65
C VAL A 162 -4.46 8.35 4.28
N LEU A 163 -4.25 7.03 4.20
CA LEU A 163 -4.41 6.26 2.96
C LEU A 163 -5.84 6.35 2.40
N ARG A 164 -6.81 6.57 3.28
CA ARG A 164 -8.24 6.69 2.94
C ARG A 164 -8.79 8.09 3.22
N ALA A 165 -7.93 9.12 3.09
CA ALA A 165 -8.35 10.50 3.30
C ALA A 165 -9.64 10.83 2.55
N GLY A 166 -10.56 11.56 3.20
CA GLY A 166 -11.91 11.83 2.71
C GLY A 166 -12.93 10.72 2.96
N ARG A 167 -12.51 9.51 3.39
CA ARG A 167 -13.39 8.39 3.70
C ARG A 167 -13.44 8.07 5.18
N ILE A 168 -14.57 7.56 5.63
CA ILE A 168 -14.74 7.09 7.01
C ILE A 168 -14.06 5.72 7.14
N VAL A 169 -13.15 5.59 8.11
CA VAL A 169 -12.60 4.29 8.51
C VAL A 169 -13.37 3.81 9.72
N PRO A 170 -14.04 2.63 9.64
CA PRO A 170 -14.88 2.14 10.71
C PRO A 170 -14.10 1.93 12.01
N LYS A 171 -14.74 2.25 13.16
CA LYS A 171 -14.14 2.08 14.49
C LYS A 171 -13.62 0.65 14.69
N ALA A 172 -14.42 -0.36 14.36
CA ALA A 172 -14.07 -1.77 14.52
C ALA A 172 -12.82 -2.18 13.70
N GLU A 173 -12.59 -1.55 12.55
CA GLU A 173 -11.40 -1.79 11.74
C GLU A 173 -10.15 -1.20 12.39
N LEU A 174 -10.24 0.04 12.87
CA LEU A 174 -9.14 0.70 13.57
C LEU A 174 -8.79 0.00 14.89
N GLU A 175 -9.78 -0.52 15.62
CA GLU A 175 -9.58 -1.32 16.81
C GLU A 175 -8.77 -2.58 16.54
N LYS A 176 -9.08 -3.32 15.45
CA LYS A 176 -8.30 -4.50 15.03
C LYS A 176 -6.83 -4.17 14.73
N LEU A 177 -6.57 -3.02 14.12
CA LEU A 177 -5.21 -2.58 13.81
C LEU A 177 -4.37 -2.26 15.05
N VAL A 178 -5.01 -1.80 16.13
CA VAL A 178 -4.32 -1.40 17.37
C VAL A 178 -4.16 -2.53 18.35
N LEU A 179 -5.19 -3.37 18.46
CA LEU A 179 -5.29 -4.39 19.51
C LEU A 179 -4.78 -5.77 19.07
N GLY A 180 -4.69 -6.02 17.74
CA GLY A 180 -4.48 -7.36 17.20
C GLY A 180 -5.72 -8.24 17.36
N PHE A 181 -5.67 -9.45 16.79
CA PHE A 181 -6.82 -10.37 16.77
C PHE A 181 -7.19 -10.97 18.13
N ASP A 182 -6.33 -10.90 19.15
CA ASP A 182 -6.46 -11.66 20.40
C ASP A 182 -6.81 -10.84 21.64
N SER A 183 -7.05 -9.54 21.55
CA SER A 183 -7.27 -8.75 22.76
C SER A 183 -8.73 -8.38 23.01
N ILE A 184 -9.34 -9.09 23.95
CA ILE A 184 -10.68 -8.78 24.54
C ILE A 184 -10.62 -7.55 25.49
N VAL A 185 -9.46 -6.93 25.69
CA VAL A 185 -9.25 -5.95 26.76
C VAL A 185 -8.98 -4.55 26.23
N ALA A 186 -9.86 -3.66 26.59
CA ALA A 186 -9.85 -2.20 26.57
C ALA A 186 -10.71 -1.54 25.47
N SER A 187 -11.97 -1.33 25.79
CA SER A 187 -12.95 -0.60 24.97
C SER A 187 -12.56 0.86 24.65
N ASN A 188 -11.50 1.39 25.22
CA ASN A 188 -11.06 2.79 25.09
C ASN A 188 -9.64 2.95 24.51
N ALA A 189 -8.98 1.87 24.07
CA ALA A 189 -7.59 1.97 23.59
C ALA A 189 -7.48 2.80 22.30
N LEU A 190 -8.43 2.65 21.40
CA LEU A 190 -8.49 3.42 20.16
C LEU A 190 -8.64 4.92 20.45
N GLU A 191 -9.56 5.29 21.33
CA GLU A 191 -9.82 6.69 21.72
C GLU A 191 -8.59 7.34 22.35
N VAL A 192 -7.83 6.60 23.15
CA VAL A 192 -6.56 7.08 23.74
C VAL A 192 -5.55 7.42 22.64
N HIS A 193 -5.38 6.54 21.66
CA HIS A 193 -4.45 6.77 20.56
C HIS A 193 -4.91 7.88 19.61
N VAL A 194 -6.21 7.96 19.31
CA VAL A 194 -6.79 9.07 18.53
C VAL A 194 -6.62 10.40 19.27
N SER A 195 -6.85 10.42 20.59
CA SER A 195 -6.60 11.60 21.42
C SER A 195 -5.13 12.03 21.41
N ALA A 196 -4.21 11.06 21.49
CA ALA A 196 -2.78 11.33 21.40
C ALA A 196 -2.38 11.89 20.02
N LEU A 197 -2.91 11.34 18.94
CA LEU A 197 -2.69 11.86 17.58
C LEU A 197 -3.20 13.30 17.44
N ARG A 198 -4.40 13.58 17.91
CA ARG A 198 -4.98 14.95 17.90
C ARG A 198 -4.14 15.94 18.70
N ARG A 199 -3.59 15.54 19.82
CA ARG A 199 -2.69 16.38 20.62
C ARG A 199 -1.39 16.68 19.91
N LYS A 200 -0.84 15.71 19.17
CA LYS A 200 0.45 15.79 18.48
C LYS A 200 0.36 16.48 17.11
N LEU A 201 -0.70 16.22 16.35
CA LEU A 201 -0.86 16.65 14.96
C LEU A 201 -1.92 17.74 14.75
N GLY A 202 -2.62 18.13 15.80
CA GLY A 202 -3.73 19.07 15.70
C GLY A 202 -5.09 18.38 15.81
N ARG A 203 -6.05 19.09 16.44
CA ARG A 203 -7.39 18.54 16.74
C ARG A 203 -8.22 18.35 15.47
N ASP A 204 -7.96 19.17 14.46
CA ASP A 204 -8.78 19.24 13.24
C ASP A 204 -8.40 18.20 12.19
N LEU A 205 -7.23 17.54 12.34
CA LEU A 205 -6.78 16.52 11.38
C LEU A 205 -7.71 15.30 11.33
N ILE A 206 -8.17 14.84 12.50
CA ILE A 206 -8.98 13.64 12.63
C ILE A 206 -10.37 13.99 13.12
N GLU A 207 -11.36 13.82 12.26
CA GLU A 207 -12.78 14.00 12.61
C GLU A 207 -13.34 12.70 13.23
N THR A 208 -14.24 12.85 14.23
CA THR A 208 -15.06 11.75 14.73
C THR A 208 -16.41 11.75 14.02
N VAL A 209 -16.73 10.72 13.28
CA VAL A 209 -18.04 10.52 12.68
C VAL A 209 -18.85 9.61 13.61
N ARG A 210 -19.75 10.24 14.39
CA ARG A 210 -20.49 9.54 15.47
C ARG A 210 -21.18 8.28 14.96
N GLY A 211 -20.98 7.18 15.67
CA GLY A 211 -21.57 5.87 15.36
C GLY A 211 -20.91 5.11 14.20
N LEU A 212 -19.98 5.73 13.45
CA LEU A 212 -19.35 5.12 12.28
C LEU A 212 -17.84 4.89 12.45
N GLY A 213 -17.09 5.91 12.86
CA GLY A 213 -15.63 5.79 12.98
C GLY A 213 -14.91 7.14 12.92
N TYR A 214 -13.77 7.16 12.24
CA TYR A 214 -12.92 8.35 12.13
C TYR A 214 -12.58 8.65 10.67
N ARG A 215 -12.30 9.91 10.39
CA ARG A 215 -11.93 10.38 9.06
C ARG A 215 -10.83 11.44 9.16
N VAL A 216 -9.87 11.37 8.23
CA VAL A 216 -8.99 12.50 7.92
C VAL A 216 -9.58 13.20 6.72
N GLU A 217 -9.87 14.50 6.84
CA GLU A 217 -10.43 15.26 5.72
C GLU A 217 -9.37 15.46 4.62
N ASP A 218 -9.77 15.18 3.38
CA ASP A 218 -8.98 15.50 2.19
C ASP A 218 -9.32 16.95 1.78
N LYS A 219 -8.80 17.92 2.52
CA LYS A 219 -8.91 19.34 2.11
C LYS A 219 -7.69 19.66 1.24
N PRO A 220 -7.85 19.82 -0.07
CA PRO A 220 -6.79 20.40 -0.87
C PRO A 220 -6.51 21.82 -0.37
N SER A 221 -5.21 22.12 -0.22
CA SER A 221 -4.75 23.49 0.07
C SER A 221 -5.01 24.40 -1.11
#